data_5b41d80d4d1b6a1b482d7069f66bf35d
#
_entry.id   5b41d80d4d1b6a1b482d7069f66bf35d
#
_cell.length_a   1.000
_cell.length_b   1.000
_cell.length_c   1.000
_cell.angle_alpha   90.00
_cell.angle_beta   90.00
_cell.angle_gamma   90.00
#
_symmetry.space_group_name_H-M   'P 1'
#
loop_
_entity.id
_entity.type
_entity.pdbx_description
1 polymer ?
#
loop_
_entity_poly.entity_id
_entity_poly.type
_entity_poly.pdbx_seq_one_letter_code
_entity_poly.pdbx_strand_id
1 'polypeptide(L)'
;MAHRVSNRSIAVAALSTVVEWYDFTLYLYFATVLARVFFGGGDAALAATLGGFAVAYLMRPVGAVVFGHIGDRQGRRRMLLLSMVVMSIAMLATALLPTYAQAGPAAAWLLFALRCVMGFSVGGEYTGVIAYLLESARPERRGLIASLAAAASEVGALLAVGIAALTVSLTSEAQLASWGWRIPFLVGALLAGAVWFARRGLEESPEWAALHGRGALHPAPLVHAVSVQWRGLLRAFAISSLGSITYYVGITYVPAFLASAGSMGEADSLWLSTIAAVAVILVTPLVGLASDRYGRKPALVVLALLSAALPITLFSLMAGASADQALLGAVVLALVAGGVSAVGAIATGEQFTEESRASGLGLGYTIATAIFGGLTPYVAQLLVDRTGAPQMPGVMIAVVAVMVLPVFVTMRETAPRRR
;
A
#
# COMPACT_ATOMS: atom_id res chain seq x y z
N MET A 1 -6.40 -28.10 22.02
CA MET A 1 -7.16 -26.88 21.67
C MET A 1 -6.19 -25.90 21.02
N ALA A 2 -6.39 -25.50 19.78
CA ALA A 2 -5.52 -24.51 19.14
C ALA A 2 -5.61 -23.19 19.95
N HIS A 3 -4.48 -22.68 20.39
CA HIS A 3 -4.38 -21.40 21.13
C HIS A 3 -4.91 -20.29 20.21
N ARG A 4 -5.98 -19.62 20.60
CA ARG A 4 -6.55 -18.52 19.82
C ARG A 4 -5.78 -17.26 20.13
N VAL A 5 -5.31 -16.57 19.11
CA VAL A 5 -4.71 -15.23 19.25
C VAL A 5 -5.75 -14.25 19.80
N SER A 6 -5.33 -13.39 20.72
CA SER A 6 -6.19 -12.40 21.33
C SER A 6 -6.67 -11.36 20.32
N ASN A 7 -7.89 -10.84 20.48
CA ASN A 7 -8.41 -9.75 19.66
C ASN A 7 -7.50 -8.50 19.71
N ARG A 8 -6.77 -8.31 20.82
CA ARG A 8 -5.79 -7.24 20.97
C ARG A 8 -4.64 -7.41 19.97
N SER A 9 -4.07 -8.60 19.86
CA SER A 9 -2.98 -8.89 18.91
C SER A 9 -3.44 -8.69 17.46
N ILE A 10 -4.65 -9.14 17.12
CA ILE A 10 -5.25 -8.92 15.79
C ILE A 10 -5.41 -7.42 15.50
N ALA A 11 -5.95 -6.66 16.45
CA ALA A 11 -6.14 -5.21 16.29
C ALA A 11 -4.80 -4.47 16.16
N VAL A 12 -3.80 -4.79 16.98
CA VAL A 12 -2.46 -4.19 16.90
C VAL A 12 -1.81 -4.48 15.54
N ALA A 13 -1.93 -5.71 15.04
CA ALA A 13 -1.40 -6.07 13.73
C ALA A 13 -2.12 -5.29 12.60
N ALA A 14 -3.45 -5.25 12.59
CA ALA A 14 -4.21 -4.55 11.57
C ALA A 14 -3.95 -3.03 11.58
N LEU A 15 -3.95 -2.40 12.76
CA LEU A 15 -3.73 -0.96 12.89
C LEU A 15 -2.30 -0.54 12.60
N SER A 16 -1.34 -1.44 12.63
CA SER A 16 0.06 -1.10 12.40
C SER A 16 0.37 -0.68 10.95
N THR A 17 -0.47 -1.04 9.99
CA THR A 17 -0.36 -0.56 8.60
C THR A 17 -0.52 0.95 8.46
N VAL A 18 -1.14 1.62 9.46
CA VAL A 18 -1.20 3.10 9.55
C VAL A 18 0.18 3.73 9.41
N VAL A 19 1.20 3.17 10.06
CA VAL A 19 2.56 3.75 10.07
C VAL A 19 3.23 3.66 8.70
N GLU A 20 3.09 2.51 8.04
CA GLU A 20 3.65 2.30 6.70
C GLU A 20 3.09 3.34 5.71
N TRP A 21 1.77 3.45 5.68
CA TRP A 21 1.09 4.35 4.75
C TRP A 21 1.21 5.82 5.12
N TYR A 22 1.38 6.12 6.42
CA TYR A 22 1.74 7.46 6.87
C TYR A 22 3.05 7.92 6.24
N ASP A 23 4.14 7.14 6.35
CA ASP A 23 5.44 7.53 5.80
C ASP A 23 5.42 7.61 4.27
N PHE A 24 4.82 6.62 3.63
CA PHE A 24 4.69 6.57 2.18
C PHE A 24 3.98 7.81 1.63
N THR A 25 2.83 8.13 2.18
CA THR A 25 2.00 9.26 1.77
C THR A 25 2.68 10.58 2.12
N LEU A 26 3.24 10.69 3.33
CA LEU A 26 3.95 11.88 3.77
C LEU A 26 5.04 12.31 2.79
N TYR A 27 5.85 11.37 2.33
CA TYR A 27 6.93 11.68 1.40
C TYR A 27 6.42 12.31 0.10
N LEU A 28 5.34 11.79 -0.47
CA LEU A 28 4.73 12.31 -1.69
C LEU A 28 4.11 13.69 -1.49
N TYR A 29 3.35 13.89 -0.42
CA TYR A 29 2.75 15.19 -0.10
C TYR A 29 3.78 16.25 0.29
N PHE A 30 4.92 15.85 0.83
CA PHE A 30 6.03 16.75 1.17
C PHE A 30 7.09 16.86 0.07
N ALA A 31 6.87 16.26 -1.10
CA ALA A 31 7.88 16.20 -2.16
C ALA A 31 8.45 17.58 -2.56
N THR A 32 7.61 18.60 -2.65
CA THR A 32 8.04 19.98 -2.95
C THR A 32 8.88 20.58 -1.83
N VAL A 33 8.53 20.33 -0.57
CA VAL A 33 9.31 20.76 0.59
C VAL A 33 10.66 20.03 0.63
N LEU A 34 10.65 18.71 0.43
CA LEU A 34 11.86 17.87 0.41
C LEU A 34 12.79 18.26 -0.75
N ALA A 35 12.24 18.59 -1.92
CA ALA A 35 13.00 19.09 -3.05
C ALA A 35 13.78 20.36 -2.70
N ARG A 36 13.16 21.31 -2.01
CA ARG A 36 13.82 22.55 -1.53
C ARG A 36 14.85 22.26 -0.45
N VAL A 37 14.51 21.42 0.51
CA VAL A 37 15.34 21.13 1.70
C VAL A 37 16.58 20.31 1.37
N PHE A 38 16.45 19.30 0.49
CA PHE A 38 17.50 18.31 0.24
C PHE A 38 18.19 18.42 -1.12
N PHE A 39 17.58 19.11 -2.10
CA PHE A 39 18.11 19.21 -3.46
C PHE A 39 18.39 20.67 -3.89
N GLY A 40 18.13 21.65 -3.03
CA GLY A 40 18.37 23.05 -3.33
C GLY A 40 17.26 23.74 -4.13
N GLY A 41 16.16 23.05 -4.44
CA GLY A 41 14.99 23.62 -5.14
C GLY A 41 15.11 23.61 -6.68
N GLY A 42 14.04 24.05 -7.34
CA GLY A 42 13.90 24.06 -8.81
C GLY A 42 13.26 22.78 -9.37
N ASP A 43 12.91 22.81 -10.67
CA ASP A 43 12.18 21.73 -11.34
C ASP A 43 12.94 20.40 -11.33
N ALA A 44 14.26 20.45 -11.54
CA ALA A 44 15.12 19.28 -11.47
C ALA A 44 15.14 18.63 -10.07
N ALA A 45 15.01 19.43 -9.01
CA ALA A 45 15.00 18.95 -7.64
C ALA A 45 13.72 18.15 -7.32
N LEU A 46 12.57 18.61 -7.78
CA LEU A 46 11.31 17.87 -7.61
C LEU A 46 11.35 16.54 -8.38
N ALA A 47 11.82 16.57 -9.64
CA ALA A 47 11.99 15.35 -10.42
C ALA A 47 12.96 14.35 -9.76
N ALA A 48 14.08 14.83 -9.19
CA ALA A 48 15.03 14.01 -8.44
C ALA A 48 14.40 13.42 -7.16
N THR A 49 13.61 14.20 -6.43
CA THR A 49 12.89 13.74 -5.24
C THR A 49 11.92 12.61 -5.59
N LEU A 50 11.08 12.80 -6.60
CA LEU A 50 10.12 11.80 -7.05
C LEU A 50 10.79 10.58 -7.68
N GLY A 51 11.88 10.78 -8.44
CA GLY A 51 12.70 9.71 -9.00
C GLY A 51 13.36 8.86 -7.93
N GLY A 52 13.91 9.50 -6.89
CA GLY A 52 14.46 8.80 -5.72
C GLY A 52 13.42 7.94 -4.99
N PHE A 53 12.19 8.43 -4.88
CA PHE A 53 11.09 7.66 -4.35
C PHE A 53 10.76 6.42 -5.21
N ALA A 54 10.66 6.59 -6.52
CA ALA A 54 10.38 5.50 -7.45
C ALA A 54 11.44 4.38 -7.39
N VAL A 55 12.73 4.78 -7.32
CA VAL A 55 13.84 3.81 -7.20
C VAL A 55 13.80 3.12 -5.83
N ALA A 56 13.57 3.87 -4.74
CA ALA A 56 13.44 3.29 -3.40
C ALA A 56 12.27 2.27 -3.32
N TYR A 57 11.23 2.47 -4.12
CA TYR A 57 10.10 1.55 -4.22
C TYR A 57 10.51 0.15 -4.71
N LEU A 58 11.54 0.07 -5.59
CA LEU A 58 12.10 -1.20 -6.07
C LEU A 58 12.79 -2.02 -4.97
N MET A 59 13.08 -1.41 -3.82
CA MET A 59 13.60 -2.14 -2.65
C MET A 59 12.53 -2.99 -1.95
N ARG A 60 11.25 -2.79 -2.22
CA ARG A 60 10.16 -3.60 -1.62
C ARG A 60 10.24 -5.09 -1.96
N PRO A 61 10.44 -5.53 -3.22
CA PRO A 61 10.67 -6.94 -3.53
C PRO A 61 11.88 -7.54 -2.78
N VAL A 62 12.97 -6.78 -2.64
CA VAL A 62 14.16 -7.22 -1.89
C VAL A 62 13.81 -7.43 -0.42
N GLY A 63 13.11 -6.47 0.18
CA GLY A 63 12.61 -6.57 1.56
C GLY A 63 11.65 -7.74 1.74
N ALA A 64 10.73 -7.96 0.79
CA ALA A 64 9.80 -9.07 0.82
C ALA A 64 10.48 -10.44 0.83
N VAL A 65 11.56 -10.60 0.07
CA VAL A 65 12.38 -11.83 0.08
C VAL A 65 13.00 -12.06 1.45
N VAL A 66 13.60 -11.04 2.04
CA VAL A 66 14.30 -11.17 3.34
C VAL A 66 13.30 -11.35 4.48
N PHE A 67 12.32 -10.46 4.60
CA PHE A 67 11.33 -10.52 5.67
C PHE A 67 10.38 -11.71 5.51
N GLY A 68 10.01 -12.07 4.27
CA GLY A 68 9.23 -13.28 4.01
C GLY A 68 9.95 -14.54 4.51
N HIS A 69 11.25 -14.66 4.21
CA HIS A 69 12.07 -15.76 4.71
C HIS A 69 12.13 -15.78 6.26
N ILE A 70 12.33 -14.63 6.88
CA ILE A 70 12.31 -14.50 8.35
C ILE A 70 10.94 -14.93 8.89
N GLY A 71 9.84 -14.45 8.28
CA GLY A 71 8.48 -14.76 8.69
C GLY A 71 8.14 -16.25 8.61
N ASP A 72 8.57 -16.92 7.55
CA ASP A 72 8.31 -18.35 7.37
C ASP A 72 9.19 -19.22 8.27
N ARG A 73 10.45 -18.83 8.53
CA ARG A 73 11.38 -19.63 9.32
C ARG A 73 11.46 -19.29 10.81
N GLN A 74 11.32 -18.02 11.16
CA GLN A 74 11.57 -17.53 12.52
C GLN A 74 10.31 -16.98 13.21
N GLY A 75 9.18 -17.00 12.52
CA GLY A 75 7.89 -16.59 13.04
C GLY A 75 7.41 -15.22 12.54
N ARG A 76 6.10 -15.08 12.48
CA ARG A 76 5.44 -13.86 12.00
C ARG A 76 5.70 -12.67 12.94
N ARG A 77 5.63 -12.93 14.25
CA ARG A 77 5.90 -11.92 15.28
C ARG A 77 7.30 -11.32 15.14
N ARG A 78 8.33 -12.17 14.94
CA ARG A 78 9.72 -11.70 14.80
C ARG A 78 9.91 -10.85 13.55
N MET A 79 9.34 -11.29 12.43
CA MET A 79 9.35 -10.54 11.17
C MET A 79 8.73 -9.14 11.35
N LEU A 80 7.52 -9.05 11.94
CA LEU A 80 6.80 -7.81 12.16
C LEU A 80 7.50 -6.87 13.15
N LEU A 81 8.22 -7.39 14.14
CA LEU A 81 9.03 -6.59 15.06
C LEU A 81 10.26 -6.02 14.38
N LEU A 82 10.96 -6.82 13.57
CA LEU A 82 12.18 -6.40 12.89
C LEU A 82 11.88 -5.37 11.79
N SER A 83 10.84 -5.57 10.97
CA SER A 83 10.44 -4.60 9.96
C SER A 83 10.10 -3.24 10.58
N MET A 84 9.34 -3.24 11.68
CA MET A 84 8.96 -2.02 12.37
C MET A 84 10.14 -1.30 13.04
N VAL A 85 11.13 -2.03 13.57
CA VAL A 85 12.37 -1.43 14.11
C VAL A 85 13.13 -0.70 13.00
N VAL A 86 13.34 -1.36 11.85
CA VAL A 86 14.04 -0.76 10.71
C VAL A 86 13.31 0.48 10.24
N MET A 87 11.97 0.41 10.12
CA MET A 87 11.12 1.54 9.74
C MET A 87 11.23 2.70 10.74
N SER A 88 11.12 2.41 12.05
CA SER A 88 11.21 3.44 13.10
C SER A 88 12.55 4.16 13.08
N ILE A 89 13.66 3.40 12.92
CA ILE A 89 15.01 3.97 12.82
C ILE A 89 15.15 4.82 11.56
N ALA A 90 14.65 4.34 10.41
CA ALA A 90 14.74 5.07 9.16
C ALA A 90 13.95 6.40 9.20
N MET A 91 12.74 6.41 9.79
CA MET A 91 11.94 7.62 9.99
C MET A 91 12.64 8.62 10.92
N LEU A 92 13.14 8.14 12.07
CA LEU A 92 13.88 9.00 13.01
C LEU A 92 15.16 9.55 12.36
N ALA A 93 15.92 8.71 11.69
CA ALA A 93 17.13 9.14 10.98
C ALA A 93 16.81 10.17 9.87
N THR A 94 15.69 10.00 9.15
CA THR A 94 15.24 10.99 8.17
C THR A 94 14.99 12.34 8.83
N ALA A 95 14.31 12.40 9.99
CA ALA A 95 14.08 13.65 10.72
C ALA A 95 15.37 14.34 11.22
N LEU A 96 16.45 13.59 11.38
CA LEU A 96 17.75 14.08 11.87
C LEU A 96 18.72 14.44 10.73
N LEU A 97 18.34 14.26 9.47
CA LEU A 97 19.23 14.54 8.32
C LEU A 97 19.64 16.02 8.27
N PRO A 98 20.87 16.31 7.82
CA PRO A 98 21.27 17.66 7.46
C PRO A 98 20.55 18.09 6.18
N THR A 99 20.27 19.40 6.07
CA THR A 99 19.69 20.00 4.85
C THR A 99 20.75 20.21 3.78
N TYR A 100 20.32 20.52 2.55
CA TYR A 100 21.23 20.90 1.46
C TYR A 100 22.13 22.08 1.82
N ALA A 101 21.60 23.06 2.55
CA ALA A 101 22.37 24.21 3.03
C ALA A 101 23.50 23.83 4.00
N GLN A 102 23.37 22.70 4.72
CA GLN A 102 24.35 22.22 5.69
C GLN A 102 25.37 21.23 5.09
N ALA A 103 24.92 20.32 4.21
CA ALA A 103 25.74 19.22 3.70
C ALA A 103 25.81 19.15 2.15
N GLY A 104 25.25 20.14 1.45
CA GLY A 104 25.24 20.16 -0.01
C GLY A 104 24.58 18.89 -0.61
N PRO A 105 25.13 18.37 -1.74
CA PRO A 105 24.56 17.20 -2.40
C PRO A 105 24.52 15.92 -1.54
N ALA A 106 25.34 15.82 -0.48
CA ALA A 106 25.33 14.69 0.44
C ALA A 106 23.97 14.53 1.13
N ALA A 107 23.26 15.62 1.40
CA ALA A 107 21.92 15.60 1.99
C ALA A 107 20.92 14.78 1.13
N ALA A 108 20.94 14.96 -0.19
CA ALA A 108 20.10 14.23 -1.13
C ALA A 108 20.43 12.74 -1.16
N TRP A 109 21.71 12.38 -1.18
CA TRP A 109 22.13 10.97 -1.15
C TRP A 109 21.79 10.28 0.16
N LEU A 110 21.91 10.96 1.31
CA LEU A 110 21.49 10.44 2.61
C LEU A 110 19.98 10.22 2.66
N LEU A 111 19.18 11.17 2.17
CA LEU A 111 17.73 11.01 2.06
C LEU A 111 17.38 9.81 1.17
N PHE A 112 18.02 9.68 0.01
CA PHE A 112 17.81 8.56 -0.90
C PHE A 112 18.16 7.22 -0.25
N ALA A 113 19.31 7.12 0.43
CA ALA A 113 19.70 5.91 1.14
C ALA A 113 18.67 5.50 2.21
N LEU A 114 18.18 6.46 3.01
CA LEU A 114 17.14 6.19 4.00
C LEU A 114 15.80 5.80 3.35
N ARG A 115 15.44 6.36 2.18
CA ARG A 115 14.28 5.91 1.41
C ARG A 115 14.43 4.47 0.92
N CYS A 116 15.63 4.05 0.50
CA CYS A 116 15.91 2.66 0.15
C CYS A 116 15.76 1.73 1.37
N VAL A 117 16.28 2.12 2.53
CA VAL A 117 16.09 1.36 3.79
C VAL A 117 14.61 1.29 4.16
N MET A 118 13.86 2.38 4.01
CA MET A 118 12.42 2.40 4.25
C MET A 118 11.67 1.45 3.29
N GLY A 119 11.93 1.54 1.98
CA GLY A 119 11.34 0.66 0.97
C GLY A 119 11.64 -0.82 1.25
N PHE A 120 12.86 -1.14 1.66
CA PHE A 120 13.26 -2.48 2.09
C PHE A 120 12.42 -2.96 3.29
N SER A 121 12.28 -2.13 4.32
CA SER A 121 11.50 -2.46 5.53
C SER A 121 10.04 -2.73 5.20
N VAL A 122 9.44 -1.85 4.40
CA VAL A 122 8.03 -1.93 3.98
C VAL A 122 7.74 -3.19 3.15
N GLY A 123 8.74 -3.72 2.43
CA GLY A 123 8.57 -4.93 1.62
C GLY A 123 8.04 -6.15 2.38
N GLY A 124 8.35 -6.26 3.68
CA GLY A 124 7.84 -7.32 4.56
C GLY A 124 6.66 -6.91 5.43
N GLU A 125 6.35 -5.63 5.53
CA GLU A 125 5.41 -5.10 6.53
C GLU A 125 3.95 -5.47 6.19
N TYR A 126 3.38 -4.89 5.13
CA TYR A 126 1.98 -5.12 4.76
C TYR A 126 1.68 -6.60 4.54
N THR A 127 2.52 -7.28 3.76
CA THR A 127 2.34 -8.70 3.44
C THR A 127 2.50 -9.58 4.67
N GLY A 128 3.37 -9.20 5.59
CA GLY A 128 3.53 -9.86 6.88
C GLY A 128 2.32 -9.69 7.79
N VAL A 129 1.75 -8.49 7.83
CA VAL A 129 0.50 -8.24 8.55
C VAL A 129 -0.64 -9.10 7.97
N ILE A 130 -0.79 -9.13 6.65
CA ILE A 130 -1.83 -9.95 6.00
C ILE A 130 -1.63 -11.44 6.30
N ALA A 131 -0.39 -11.96 6.21
CA ALA A 131 -0.10 -13.35 6.56
C ALA A 131 -0.46 -13.65 8.04
N TYR A 132 -0.04 -12.78 8.96
CA TYR A 132 -0.36 -12.91 10.38
C TYR A 132 -1.87 -12.89 10.65
N LEU A 133 -2.60 -11.94 10.05
CA LEU A 133 -4.06 -11.81 10.23
C LEU A 133 -4.80 -13.02 9.65
N LEU A 134 -4.38 -13.52 8.49
CA LEU A 134 -4.97 -14.70 7.87
C LEU A 134 -4.81 -15.94 8.75
N GLU A 135 -3.63 -16.12 9.34
CA GLU A 135 -3.30 -17.27 10.20
C GLU A 135 -3.93 -17.17 11.61
N SER A 136 -4.22 -15.96 12.07
CA SER A 136 -4.74 -15.68 13.42
C SER A 136 -6.25 -15.52 13.46
N ALA A 137 -6.88 -15.10 12.36
CA ALA A 137 -8.31 -14.86 12.29
C ALA A 137 -9.12 -16.16 12.10
N ARG A 138 -10.36 -16.14 12.60
CA ARG A 138 -11.31 -17.22 12.31
C ARG A 138 -11.56 -17.30 10.80
N PRO A 139 -11.60 -18.53 10.21
CA PRO A 139 -11.79 -18.70 8.77
C PRO A 139 -12.98 -17.92 8.20
N GLU A 140 -14.11 -17.86 8.95
CA GLU A 140 -15.34 -17.20 8.52
C GLU A 140 -15.28 -15.68 8.50
N ARG A 141 -14.21 -15.06 9.08
CA ARG A 141 -14.03 -13.61 9.20
C ARG A 141 -12.68 -13.13 8.67
N ARG A 142 -11.96 -13.95 7.96
CA ARG A 142 -10.64 -13.60 7.41
C ARG A 142 -10.72 -12.38 6.48
N GLY A 143 -11.76 -12.30 5.63
CA GLY A 143 -11.95 -11.18 4.73
C GLY A 143 -12.21 -9.87 5.47
N LEU A 144 -13.10 -9.86 6.46
CA LEU A 144 -13.33 -8.68 7.29
C LEU A 144 -12.05 -8.26 8.03
N ILE A 145 -11.34 -9.18 8.66
CA ILE A 145 -10.15 -8.85 9.45
C ILE A 145 -9.01 -8.34 8.56
N ALA A 146 -8.76 -8.96 7.41
CA ALA A 146 -7.73 -8.47 6.47
C ALA A 146 -8.12 -7.10 5.87
N SER A 147 -9.40 -6.87 5.62
CA SER A 147 -9.87 -5.58 5.10
C SER A 147 -9.74 -4.43 6.10
N LEU A 148 -9.70 -4.71 7.41
CA LEU A 148 -9.40 -3.70 8.44
C LEU A 148 -7.95 -3.19 8.31
N ALA A 149 -6.99 -4.04 7.90
CA ALA A 149 -5.62 -3.59 7.63
C ALA A 149 -5.58 -2.65 6.42
N ALA A 150 -6.35 -2.94 5.36
CA ALA A 150 -6.46 -2.06 4.21
C ALA A 150 -7.13 -0.72 4.57
N ALA A 151 -8.21 -0.74 5.38
CA ALA A 151 -8.83 0.49 5.87
C ALA A 151 -7.89 1.31 6.78
N ALA A 152 -7.09 0.65 7.62
CA ALA A 152 -6.10 1.30 8.46
C ALA A 152 -5.00 1.99 7.64
N SER A 153 -4.64 1.44 6.48
CA SER A 153 -3.70 2.08 5.55
C SER A 153 -4.19 3.46 5.11
N GLU A 154 -5.47 3.60 4.79
CA GLU A 154 -6.07 4.89 4.41
C GLU A 154 -6.09 5.89 5.57
N VAL A 155 -6.31 5.42 6.79
CA VAL A 155 -6.19 6.29 8.00
C VAL A 155 -4.76 6.83 8.12
N GLY A 156 -3.74 6.00 7.83
CA GLY A 156 -2.35 6.43 7.81
C GLY A 156 -2.10 7.53 6.76
N ALA A 157 -2.65 7.35 5.56
CA ALA A 157 -2.55 8.34 4.49
C ALA A 157 -3.21 9.68 4.88
N LEU A 158 -4.42 9.65 5.43
CA LEU A 158 -5.12 10.86 5.91
C LEU A 158 -4.37 11.57 7.03
N LEU A 159 -3.81 10.83 7.98
CA LEU A 159 -2.98 11.40 9.05
C LEU A 159 -1.74 12.10 8.48
N ALA A 160 -1.08 11.50 7.49
CA ALA A 160 0.08 12.11 6.83
C ALA A 160 -0.27 13.45 6.17
N VAL A 161 -1.37 13.49 5.40
CA VAL A 161 -1.86 14.72 4.76
C VAL A 161 -2.19 15.78 5.81
N GLY A 162 -2.95 15.40 6.84
CA GLY A 162 -3.36 16.34 7.90
C GLY A 162 -2.16 16.93 8.64
N ILE A 163 -1.18 16.11 9.03
CA ILE A 163 0.03 16.58 9.74
C ILE A 163 0.91 17.42 8.82
N ALA A 164 1.04 17.04 7.53
CA ALA A 164 1.76 17.83 6.54
C ALA A 164 1.11 19.21 6.37
N ALA A 165 -0.20 19.26 6.17
CA ALA A 165 -0.96 20.50 6.01
C ALA A 165 -0.86 21.41 7.26
N LEU A 166 -1.02 20.85 8.45
CA LEU A 166 -0.85 21.59 9.71
C LEU A 166 0.57 22.14 9.84
N THR A 167 1.58 21.36 9.49
CA THR A 167 2.98 21.81 9.55
C THR A 167 3.19 22.99 8.63
N VAL A 168 2.74 22.92 7.37
CA VAL A 168 2.89 24.01 6.40
C VAL A 168 2.11 25.26 6.83
N SER A 169 0.90 25.11 7.38
CA SER A 169 0.06 26.24 7.79
C SER A 169 0.54 26.94 9.06
N LEU A 170 1.22 26.22 9.95
CA LEU A 170 1.70 26.75 11.26
C LEU A 170 3.15 27.23 11.23
N THR A 171 3.88 27.02 10.14
CA THR A 171 5.28 27.45 9.98
C THR A 171 5.44 28.43 8.83
N SER A 172 6.34 29.43 9.01
CA SER A 172 6.77 30.27 7.91
C SER A 172 7.66 29.46 6.95
N GLU A 173 7.84 29.95 5.70
CA GLU A 173 8.71 29.27 4.73
C GLU A 173 10.15 29.09 5.27
N ALA A 174 10.69 30.07 5.98
CA ALA A 174 12.01 29.99 6.59
C ALA A 174 12.07 28.94 7.71
N GLN A 175 11.03 28.87 8.55
CA GLN A 175 10.90 27.84 9.58
C GLN A 175 10.73 26.45 8.95
N LEU A 176 9.88 26.32 7.92
CA LEU A 176 9.64 25.08 7.22
C LEU A 176 10.94 24.54 6.60
N ALA A 177 11.74 25.39 5.95
CA ALA A 177 13.00 25.02 5.32
C ALA A 177 14.10 24.66 6.34
N SER A 178 14.11 25.27 7.52
CA SER A 178 15.16 25.06 8.53
C SER A 178 14.89 23.87 9.44
N TRP A 179 13.74 23.80 10.06
CA TRP A 179 13.39 22.77 11.07
C TRP A 179 11.98 22.19 10.95
N GLY A 180 11.00 22.98 10.46
CA GLY A 180 9.59 22.59 10.44
C GLY A 180 9.32 21.31 9.63
N TRP A 181 10.06 21.07 8.57
CA TRP A 181 9.96 19.86 7.76
C TRP A 181 10.24 18.58 8.56
N ARG A 182 10.92 18.67 9.71
CA ARG A 182 11.22 17.54 10.58
C ARG A 182 10.01 17.04 11.37
N ILE A 183 9.05 17.92 11.63
CA ILE A 183 7.88 17.64 12.48
C ILE A 183 7.12 16.41 12.00
N PRO A 184 6.68 16.32 10.72
CA PRO A 184 5.93 15.15 10.27
C PRO A 184 6.72 13.84 10.38
N PHE A 185 8.03 13.86 10.14
CA PHE A 185 8.88 12.67 10.28
C PHE A 185 9.08 12.25 11.74
N LEU A 186 9.20 13.22 12.66
CA LEU A 186 9.24 12.95 14.10
C LEU A 186 7.93 12.35 14.59
N VAL A 187 6.79 12.89 14.15
CA VAL A 187 5.47 12.30 14.47
C VAL A 187 5.39 10.87 13.95
N GLY A 188 5.83 10.62 12.71
CA GLY A 188 5.89 9.28 12.14
C GLY A 188 6.80 8.33 12.94
N ALA A 189 7.98 8.80 13.36
CA ALA A 189 8.90 8.02 14.19
C ALA A 189 8.28 7.68 15.56
N LEU A 190 7.56 8.61 16.18
CA LEU A 190 6.82 8.38 17.44
C LEU A 190 5.70 7.36 17.25
N LEU A 191 4.91 7.47 16.15
CA LEU A 191 3.87 6.49 15.81
C LEU A 191 4.48 5.10 15.59
N ALA A 192 5.57 5.02 14.82
CA ALA A 192 6.29 3.76 14.57
C ALA A 192 6.84 3.14 15.86
N GLY A 193 7.41 3.96 16.75
CA GLY A 193 7.88 3.53 18.06
C GLY A 193 6.75 3.02 18.96
N ALA A 194 5.61 3.72 18.98
CA ALA A 194 4.43 3.31 19.73
C ALA A 194 3.86 1.98 19.23
N VAL A 195 3.76 1.80 17.92
CA VAL A 195 3.32 0.55 17.30
C VAL A 195 4.32 -0.58 17.58
N TRP A 196 5.63 -0.32 17.46
CA TRP A 196 6.64 -1.31 17.81
C TRP A 196 6.52 -1.76 19.28
N PHE A 197 6.31 -0.83 20.20
CA PHE A 197 6.09 -1.16 21.60
C PHE A 197 4.81 -2.00 21.79
N ALA A 198 3.71 -1.63 21.14
CA ALA A 198 2.48 -2.40 21.16
C ALA A 198 2.67 -3.83 20.60
N ARG A 199 3.47 -3.98 19.53
CA ARG A 199 3.79 -5.26 18.91
C ARG A 199 4.66 -6.19 19.77
N ARG A 200 5.35 -5.68 20.79
CA ARG A 200 6.08 -6.57 21.72
C ARG A 200 5.17 -7.58 22.41
N GLY A 201 3.91 -7.20 22.61
CA GLY A 201 2.88 -8.06 23.18
C GLY A 201 2.14 -8.95 22.18
N LEU A 202 2.53 -8.96 20.88
CA LEU A 202 1.93 -9.87 19.91
C LEU A 202 2.20 -11.32 20.26
N GLU A 203 1.15 -12.13 20.17
CA GLU A 203 1.26 -13.58 20.19
C GLU A 203 1.74 -14.09 18.84
N GLU A 204 2.41 -15.24 18.80
CA GLU A 204 2.83 -15.84 17.54
C GLU A 204 1.63 -16.45 16.79
N SER A 205 1.72 -16.55 15.47
CA SER A 205 0.70 -17.17 14.64
C SER A 205 0.47 -18.62 15.03
N PRO A 206 -0.80 -19.06 15.23
CA PRO A 206 -1.10 -20.44 15.59
C PRO A 206 -0.70 -21.45 14.53
N GLU A 207 -0.86 -21.08 13.24
CA GLU A 207 -0.50 -21.93 12.12
C GLU A 207 1.02 -22.13 12.07
N TRP A 208 1.80 -21.05 12.22
CA TRP A 208 3.25 -21.15 12.28
C TRP A 208 3.74 -21.93 13.51
N ALA A 209 3.17 -21.67 14.68
CA ALA A 209 3.54 -22.38 15.91
C ALA A 209 3.29 -23.89 15.80
N ALA A 210 2.21 -24.29 15.13
CA ALA A 210 1.90 -25.69 14.88
C ALA A 210 2.91 -26.35 13.92
N LEU A 211 3.32 -25.65 12.85
CA LEU A 211 4.38 -26.12 11.94
C LEU A 211 5.72 -26.26 12.65
N HIS A 212 6.10 -25.27 13.44
CA HIS A 212 7.34 -25.27 14.23
C HIS A 212 7.37 -26.44 15.20
N GLY A 213 6.29 -26.65 15.96
CA GLY A 213 6.17 -27.74 16.93
C GLY A 213 6.22 -29.12 16.32
N ARG A 214 5.88 -29.27 15.04
CA ARG A 214 5.96 -30.55 14.29
C ARG A 214 7.30 -30.72 13.54
N GLY A 215 8.21 -29.74 13.59
CA GLY A 215 9.43 -29.74 12.79
C GLY A 215 9.21 -29.65 11.28
N ALA A 216 8.03 -29.15 10.86
CA ALA A 216 7.59 -29.12 9.47
C ALA A 216 7.91 -27.79 8.75
N LEU A 217 8.78 -26.93 9.32
CA LEU A 217 9.20 -25.69 8.68
C LEU A 217 10.04 -25.98 7.44
N HIS A 218 9.67 -25.39 6.30
CA HIS A 218 10.42 -25.60 5.05
C HIS A 218 11.80 -24.89 5.13
N PRO A 219 12.90 -25.57 4.75
CA PRO A 219 14.25 -24.98 4.84
C PRO A 219 14.45 -23.81 3.87
N ALA A 220 13.78 -23.81 2.72
CA ALA A 220 13.87 -22.79 1.67
C ALA A 220 12.48 -22.32 1.21
N PRO A 221 11.71 -21.57 2.03
CA PRO A 221 10.31 -21.24 1.75
C PRO A 221 10.14 -20.43 0.46
N LEU A 222 11.07 -19.53 0.12
CA LEU A 222 11.04 -18.76 -1.12
C LEU A 222 11.19 -19.67 -2.35
N VAL A 223 12.15 -20.58 -2.32
CA VAL A 223 12.36 -21.55 -3.42
C VAL A 223 11.12 -22.42 -3.58
N HIS A 224 10.53 -22.88 -2.49
CA HIS A 224 9.29 -23.64 -2.49
C HIS A 224 8.12 -22.83 -3.10
N ALA A 225 7.97 -21.56 -2.73
CA ALA A 225 6.94 -20.69 -3.30
C ALA A 225 7.09 -20.55 -4.83
N VAL A 226 8.32 -20.35 -5.32
CA VAL A 226 8.60 -20.13 -6.74
C VAL A 226 8.52 -21.43 -7.56
N SER A 227 9.08 -22.54 -7.06
CA SER A 227 9.18 -23.79 -7.81
C SER A 227 7.93 -24.66 -7.72
N VAL A 228 7.34 -24.77 -6.53
CA VAL A 228 6.20 -25.67 -6.27
C VAL A 228 4.86 -24.91 -6.36
N GLN A 229 4.81 -23.69 -5.80
CA GLN A 229 3.58 -22.90 -5.72
C GLN A 229 3.51 -21.77 -6.77
N TRP A 230 4.21 -21.92 -7.90
CA TRP A 230 4.26 -20.88 -8.96
C TRP A 230 2.87 -20.44 -9.46
N ARG A 231 1.88 -21.36 -9.47
CA ARG A 231 0.49 -21.02 -9.82
C ARG A 231 -0.14 -20.10 -8.78
N GLY A 232 0.18 -20.30 -7.50
CA GLY A 232 -0.20 -19.38 -6.41
C GLY A 232 0.46 -18.02 -6.60
N LEU A 233 1.74 -18.00 -6.97
CA LEU A 233 2.49 -16.77 -7.25
C LEU A 233 1.88 -15.97 -8.41
N LEU A 234 1.53 -16.64 -9.52
CA LEU A 234 0.85 -15.98 -10.65
C LEU A 234 -0.53 -15.43 -10.28
N ARG A 235 -1.31 -16.16 -9.47
CA ARG A 235 -2.61 -15.66 -8.98
C ARG A 235 -2.44 -14.49 -8.04
N ALA A 236 -1.49 -14.56 -7.11
CA ALA A 236 -1.15 -13.47 -6.21
C ALA A 236 -0.70 -12.23 -6.99
N PHE A 237 0.15 -12.40 -8.00
CA PHE A 237 0.56 -11.33 -8.90
C PHE A 237 -0.64 -10.71 -9.63
N ALA A 238 -1.54 -11.51 -10.21
CA ALA A 238 -2.72 -11.02 -10.93
C ALA A 238 -3.68 -10.25 -10.01
N ILE A 239 -3.96 -10.76 -8.79
CA ILE A 239 -4.81 -10.08 -7.81
C ILE A 239 -4.17 -8.74 -7.40
N SER A 240 -2.88 -8.75 -7.11
CA SER A 240 -2.15 -7.56 -6.68
C SER A 240 -1.95 -6.55 -7.81
N SER A 241 -1.87 -6.99 -9.08
CA SER A 241 -1.82 -6.09 -10.24
C SER A 241 -3.08 -5.26 -10.38
N LEU A 242 -4.26 -5.90 -10.25
CA LEU A 242 -5.53 -5.17 -10.27
C LEU A 242 -5.63 -4.23 -9.06
N GLY A 243 -5.28 -4.71 -7.86
CA GLY A 243 -5.27 -3.88 -6.65
C GLY A 243 -4.37 -2.66 -6.79
N SER A 244 -3.15 -2.87 -7.31
CA SER A 244 -2.20 -1.77 -7.47
C SER A 244 -2.66 -0.75 -8.49
N ILE A 245 -3.07 -1.16 -9.69
CA ILE A 245 -3.44 -0.18 -10.72
C ILE A 245 -4.72 0.59 -10.35
N THR A 246 -5.71 -0.08 -9.75
CA THR A 246 -6.93 0.60 -9.31
C THR A 246 -6.65 1.59 -8.19
N TYR A 247 -5.73 1.28 -7.28
CA TYR A 247 -5.33 2.17 -6.20
C TYR A 247 -4.51 3.37 -6.71
N TYR A 248 -3.42 3.12 -7.42
CA TYR A 248 -2.49 4.18 -7.80
C TYR A 248 -3.03 5.08 -8.91
N VAL A 249 -3.78 4.55 -9.86
CA VAL A 249 -4.40 5.35 -10.93
C VAL A 249 -5.80 5.83 -10.52
N GLY A 250 -6.60 4.98 -9.88
CA GLY A 250 -7.99 5.30 -9.54
C GLY A 250 -8.17 6.11 -8.25
N ILE A 251 -7.13 6.23 -7.39
CA ILE A 251 -7.16 7.04 -6.18
C ILE A 251 -6.01 8.04 -6.16
N THR A 252 -4.76 7.56 -6.14
CA THR A 252 -3.58 8.41 -5.89
C THR A 252 -3.32 9.41 -7.01
N TYR A 253 -3.57 9.06 -8.26
CA TYR A 253 -3.38 9.94 -9.42
C TYR A 253 -4.54 10.91 -9.65
N VAL A 254 -5.75 10.62 -9.17
CA VAL A 254 -6.96 11.43 -9.41
C VAL A 254 -6.79 12.90 -9.06
N PRO A 255 -6.17 13.33 -7.94
CA PRO A 255 -5.93 14.75 -7.67
C PRO A 255 -5.12 15.45 -8.76
N ALA A 256 -4.03 14.82 -9.19
CA ALA A 256 -3.19 15.37 -10.25
C ALA A 256 -3.94 15.44 -11.59
N PHE A 257 -4.75 14.44 -11.90
CA PHE A 257 -5.61 14.44 -13.07
C PHE A 257 -6.65 15.58 -13.04
N LEU A 258 -7.34 15.78 -11.93
CA LEU A 258 -8.33 16.85 -11.77
C LEU A 258 -7.70 18.24 -11.86
N ALA A 259 -6.49 18.40 -11.36
CA ALA A 259 -5.76 19.68 -11.46
C ALA A 259 -5.26 19.93 -12.91
N SER A 260 -4.84 18.91 -13.63
CA SER A 260 -4.26 19.07 -14.98
C SER A 260 -5.30 19.03 -16.10
N ALA A 261 -6.16 17.98 -16.13
CA ALA A 261 -7.13 17.75 -17.18
C ALA A 261 -8.54 18.21 -16.81
N GLY A 262 -8.86 18.31 -15.52
CA GLY A 262 -10.17 18.71 -15.00
C GLY A 262 -10.37 20.21 -14.85
N SER A 263 -9.32 21.03 -15.04
CA SER A 263 -9.36 22.51 -14.81
C SER A 263 -9.81 22.90 -13.40
N MET A 264 -9.58 22.03 -12.42
CA MET A 264 -9.95 22.24 -11.02
C MET A 264 -8.78 22.83 -10.23
N GLY A 265 -9.08 23.68 -9.24
CA GLY A 265 -8.06 24.18 -8.33
C GLY A 265 -7.40 23.07 -7.54
N GLU A 266 -6.11 23.20 -7.23
CA GLU A 266 -5.34 22.20 -6.48
C GLU A 266 -5.98 21.87 -5.12
N ALA A 267 -6.44 22.90 -4.40
CA ALA A 267 -7.12 22.73 -3.11
C ALA A 267 -8.43 21.94 -3.23
N ASP A 268 -9.24 22.21 -4.25
CA ASP A 268 -10.51 21.52 -4.46
C ASP A 268 -10.29 20.05 -4.85
N SER A 269 -9.29 19.76 -5.68
CA SER A 269 -8.93 18.40 -6.07
C SER A 269 -8.46 17.55 -4.87
N LEU A 270 -7.74 18.17 -3.92
CA LEU A 270 -7.32 17.52 -2.68
C LEU A 270 -8.51 17.25 -1.74
N TRP A 271 -9.46 18.20 -1.65
CA TRP A 271 -10.69 17.99 -0.87
C TRP A 271 -11.53 16.83 -1.40
N LEU A 272 -11.72 16.75 -2.72
CA LEU A 272 -12.45 15.63 -3.34
C LEU A 272 -11.76 14.30 -3.05
N SER A 273 -10.43 14.27 -3.12
CA SER A 273 -9.64 13.07 -2.81
C SER A 273 -9.73 12.67 -1.34
N THR A 274 -9.85 13.63 -0.42
CA THR A 274 -10.09 13.36 0.99
C THR A 274 -11.45 12.68 1.20
N ILE A 275 -12.51 13.16 0.54
CA ILE A 275 -13.83 12.53 0.59
C ILE A 275 -13.79 11.12 0.00
N ALA A 276 -13.07 10.93 -1.13
CA ALA A 276 -12.89 9.62 -1.74
C ALA A 276 -12.15 8.65 -0.81
N ALA A 277 -11.11 9.09 -0.10
CA ALA A 277 -10.38 8.28 0.88
C ALA A 277 -11.29 7.85 2.05
N VAL A 278 -12.17 8.73 2.55
CA VAL A 278 -13.17 8.36 3.56
C VAL A 278 -14.11 7.28 3.02
N ALA A 279 -14.55 7.39 1.76
CA ALA A 279 -15.37 6.37 1.12
C ALA A 279 -14.64 5.00 1.05
N VAL A 280 -13.34 4.98 0.77
CA VAL A 280 -12.52 3.75 0.81
C VAL A 280 -12.51 3.14 2.21
N ILE A 281 -12.27 3.95 3.24
CA ILE A 281 -12.26 3.48 4.64
C ILE A 281 -13.57 2.79 5.01
N LEU A 282 -14.70 3.35 4.55
CA LEU A 282 -16.02 2.83 4.87
C LEU A 282 -16.39 1.58 4.05
N VAL A 283 -16.06 1.55 2.75
CA VAL A 283 -16.45 0.44 1.87
C VAL A 283 -15.59 -0.80 2.10
N THR A 284 -14.32 -0.63 2.41
CA THR A 284 -13.35 -1.73 2.51
C THR A 284 -13.79 -2.82 3.50
N PRO A 285 -14.19 -2.54 4.75
CA PRO A 285 -14.68 -3.57 5.67
C PRO A 285 -15.98 -4.22 5.20
N LEU A 286 -16.88 -3.46 4.56
CA LEU A 286 -18.14 -3.97 4.04
C LEU A 286 -17.93 -5.00 2.93
N VAL A 287 -17.03 -4.69 1.98
CA VAL A 287 -16.67 -5.62 0.90
C VAL A 287 -15.90 -6.82 1.44
N GLY A 288 -15.02 -6.62 2.44
CA GLY A 288 -14.35 -7.71 3.15
C GLY A 288 -15.35 -8.70 3.76
N LEU A 289 -16.36 -8.19 4.46
CA LEU A 289 -17.45 -8.99 5.03
C LEU A 289 -18.30 -9.68 3.95
N ALA A 290 -18.61 -8.95 2.86
CA ALA A 290 -19.34 -9.53 1.73
C ALA A 290 -18.56 -10.68 1.09
N SER A 291 -17.24 -10.54 0.95
CA SER A 291 -16.38 -11.59 0.42
C SER A 291 -16.30 -12.82 1.32
N ASP A 292 -16.44 -12.67 2.65
CA ASP A 292 -16.58 -13.81 3.57
C ASP A 292 -17.89 -14.57 3.34
N ARG A 293 -18.97 -13.85 3.01
CA ARG A 293 -20.30 -14.43 2.82
C ARG A 293 -20.51 -15.04 1.44
N TYR A 294 -20.09 -14.33 0.39
CA TYR A 294 -20.41 -14.68 -1.01
C TYR A 294 -19.26 -15.38 -1.72
N GLY A 295 -18.04 -15.30 -1.19
CA GLY A 295 -16.83 -15.91 -1.75
C GLY A 295 -15.84 -14.88 -2.30
N ARG A 296 -14.56 -15.28 -2.37
CA ARG A 296 -13.47 -14.45 -2.89
C ARG A 296 -13.54 -14.33 -4.42
N LYS A 297 -13.72 -15.49 -5.08
CA LYS A 297 -13.75 -15.57 -6.53
C LYS A 297 -14.86 -14.71 -7.15
N PRO A 298 -16.16 -14.84 -6.79
CA PRO A 298 -17.21 -14.00 -7.38
C PRO A 298 -16.99 -12.53 -7.08
N ALA A 299 -16.51 -12.16 -5.88
CA ALA A 299 -16.20 -10.77 -5.56
C ALA A 299 -15.10 -10.21 -6.46
N LEU A 300 -13.97 -10.93 -6.68
CA LEU A 300 -12.89 -10.51 -7.57
C LEU A 300 -13.36 -10.40 -9.03
N VAL A 301 -14.19 -11.33 -9.51
CA VAL A 301 -14.74 -11.28 -10.87
C VAL A 301 -15.62 -10.04 -11.07
N VAL A 302 -16.53 -9.76 -10.13
CA VAL A 302 -17.40 -8.56 -10.20
C VAL A 302 -16.55 -7.28 -10.16
N LEU A 303 -15.57 -7.21 -9.26
CA LEU A 303 -14.68 -6.04 -9.14
C LEU A 303 -13.80 -5.87 -10.39
N ALA A 304 -13.32 -6.94 -11.00
CA ALA A 304 -12.59 -6.87 -12.27
C ALA A 304 -13.48 -6.38 -13.42
N LEU A 305 -14.73 -6.84 -13.51
CA LEU A 305 -15.68 -6.34 -14.50
C LEU A 305 -16.01 -4.86 -14.32
N LEU A 306 -16.21 -4.42 -13.07
CA LEU A 306 -16.40 -2.99 -12.76
C LEU A 306 -15.14 -2.18 -13.09
N SER A 307 -13.95 -2.70 -12.80
CA SER A 307 -12.67 -2.07 -13.15
C SER A 307 -12.40 -2.04 -14.66
N ALA A 308 -12.97 -2.96 -15.43
CA ALA A 308 -12.89 -2.94 -16.90
C ALA A 308 -13.88 -1.95 -17.53
N ALA A 309 -15.07 -1.78 -16.95
CA ALA A 309 -16.15 -1.02 -17.57
C ALA A 309 -16.17 0.46 -17.15
N LEU A 310 -16.02 0.76 -15.84
CA LEU A 310 -16.29 2.09 -15.29
C LEU A 310 -15.18 3.13 -15.50
N PRO A 311 -13.86 2.81 -15.33
CA PRO A 311 -12.84 3.84 -15.27
C PRO A 311 -12.73 4.69 -16.53
N ILE A 312 -12.95 4.12 -17.73
CA ILE A 312 -12.89 4.85 -19.00
C ILE A 312 -13.91 5.98 -19.02
N THR A 313 -15.15 5.68 -18.67
CA THR A 313 -16.25 6.66 -18.66
C THR A 313 -16.08 7.66 -17.51
N LEU A 314 -15.59 7.20 -16.33
CA LEU A 314 -15.39 8.07 -15.18
C LEU A 314 -14.26 9.08 -15.39
N PHE A 315 -13.13 8.70 -15.99
CA PHE A 315 -12.08 9.64 -16.35
C PHE A 315 -12.53 10.63 -17.44
N SER A 316 -13.29 10.16 -18.42
CA SER A 316 -13.91 11.07 -19.42
C SER A 316 -14.91 12.04 -18.77
N LEU A 317 -15.70 11.59 -17.81
CA LEU A 317 -16.63 12.41 -17.07
C LEU A 317 -15.93 13.47 -16.22
N MET A 318 -14.83 13.12 -15.55
CA MET A 318 -14.07 14.03 -14.68
C MET A 318 -13.30 15.11 -15.45
N ALA A 319 -13.02 14.90 -16.74
CA ALA A 319 -12.32 15.87 -17.58
C ALA A 319 -13.25 17.04 -17.95
N GLY A 320 -12.95 18.24 -17.48
CA GLY A 320 -13.77 19.43 -17.72
C GLY A 320 -15.13 19.44 -17.01
N ALA A 321 -15.31 18.62 -15.98
CA ALA A 321 -16.54 18.45 -15.24
C ALA A 321 -16.81 19.54 -14.19
N SER A 322 -18.08 19.67 -13.77
CA SER A 322 -18.40 20.35 -12.53
C SER A 322 -17.84 19.61 -11.31
N ALA A 323 -17.70 20.31 -10.18
CA ALA A 323 -17.18 19.72 -8.94
C ALA A 323 -17.98 18.47 -8.52
N ASP A 324 -19.30 18.47 -8.70
CA ASP A 324 -20.17 17.32 -8.35
C ASP A 324 -19.89 16.10 -9.24
N GLN A 325 -19.68 16.29 -10.53
CA GLN A 325 -19.34 15.21 -11.46
C GLN A 325 -17.94 14.66 -11.19
N ALA A 326 -16.98 15.53 -10.88
CA ALA A 326 -15.64 15.15 -10.50
C ALA A 326 -15.64 14.34 -9.18
N LEU A 327 -16.41 14.78 -8.19
CA LEU A 327 -16.61 14.07 -6.92
C LEU A 327 -17.23 12.69 -7.15
N LEU A 328 -18.29 12.60 -7.96
CA LEU A 328 -18.95 11.33 -8.28
C LEU A 328 -17.94 10.36 -8.92
N GLY A 329 -17.17 10.83 -9.91
CA GLY A 329 -16.15 10.02 -10.58
C GLY A 329 -15.07 9.52 -9.62
N ALA A 330 -14.52 10.41 -8.80
CA ALA A 330 -13.49 10.08 -7.81
C ALA A 330 -14.00 9.09 -6.76
N VAL A 331 -15.20 9.30 -6.21
CA VAL A 331 -15.79 8.41 -5.20
C VAL A 331 -16.09 7.03 -5.78
N VAL A 332 -16.65 6.93 -6.99
CA VAL A 332 -16.95 5.63 -7.61
C VAL A 332 -15.66 4.86 -7.91
N LEU A 333 -14.61 5.52 -8.44
CA LEU A 333 -13.31 4.90 -8.62
C LEU A 333 -12.73 4.41 -7.29
N ALA A 334 -12.82 5.22 -6.25
CA ALA A 334 -12.35 4.90 -4.91
C ALA A 334 -13.10 3.70 -4.30
N LEU A 335 -14.42 3.61 -4.47
CA LEU A 335 -15.24 2.47 -4.02
C LEU A 335 -14.83 1.17 -4.70
N VAL A 336 -14.57 1.20 -6.00
CA VAL A 336 -14.08 0.03 -6.75
C VAL A 336 -12.68 -0.37 -6.28
N ALA A 337 -11.76 0.58 -6.17
CA ALA A 337 -10.39 0.32 -5.72
C ALA A 337 -10.34 -0.20 -4.28
N GLY A 338 -11.14 0.39 -3.37
CA GLY A 338 -11.27 -0.08 -1.99
C GLY A 338 -11.84 -1.50 -1.91
N GLY A 339 -12.81 -1.81 -2.77
CA GLY A 339 -13.35 -3.17 -2.90
C GLY A 339 -12.29 -4.17 -3.37
N VAL A 340 -11.49 -3.83 -4.38
CA VAL A 340 -10.39 -4.67 -4.86
C VAL A 340 -9.34 -4.87 -3.77
N SER A 341 -8.97 -3.81 -3.05
CA SER A 341 -8.01 -3.88 -1.93
C SER A 341 -8.52 -4.79 -0.81
N ALA A 342 -9.82 -4.70 -0.45
CA ALA A 342 -10.43 -5.51 0.60
C ALA A 342 -10.36 -7.00 0.31
N VAL A 343 -10.78 -7.41 -0.89
CA VAL A 343 -10.78 -8.84 -1.29
C VAL A 343 -9.37 -9.30 -1.65
N GLY A 344 -8.60 -8.43 -2.31
CA GLY A 344 -7.22 -8.71 -2.72
C GLY A 344 -6.32 -9.02 -1.55
N ALA A 345 -6.43 -8.30 -0.44
CA ALA A 345 -5.64 -8.51 0.75
C ALA A 345 -5.68 -9.96 1.25
N ILE A 346 -6.90 -10.52 1.37
CA ILE A 346 -7.07 -11.90 1.85
C ILE A 346 -6.85 -12.93 0.75
N ALA A 347 -7.41 -12.69 -0.45
CA ALA A 347 -7.36 -13.67 -1.54
C ALA A 347 -5.93 -13.96 -2.00
N THR A 348 -5.02 -12.98 -1.95
CA THR A 348 -3.61 -13.15 -2.29
C THR A 348 -2.92 -14.10 -1.31
N GLY A 349 -3.13 -13.92 0.01
CA GLY A 349 -2.53 -14.79 1.04
C GLY A 349 -3.07 -16.22 1.02
N GLU A 350 -4.34 -16.40 0.65
CA GLU A 350 -4.99 -17.72 0.54
C GLU A 350 -4.50 -18.54 -0.67
N GLN A 351 -3.66 -17.98 -1.56
CA GLN A 351 -3.06 -18.73 -2.68
C GLN A 351 -1.88 -19.61 -2.24
N PHE A 352 -1.36 -19.44 -1.04
CA PHE A 352 -0.17 -20.13 -0.54
C PHE A 352 -0.48 -21.05 0.63
N THR A 353 0.28 -22.15 0.74
CA THR A 353 0.29 -23.00 1.93
C THR A 353 1.04 -22.30 3.07
N GLU A 354 0.81 -22.77 4.28
CA GLU A 354 1.38 -22.21 5.52
C GLU A 354 2.92 -22.15 5.52
N GLU A 355 3.58 -23.09 4.81
CA GLU A 355 5.03 -23.27 4.80
C GLU A 355 5.82 -22.16 4.08
N SER A 356 5.19 -21.45 3.14
CA SER A 356 5.82 -20.42 2.31
C SER A 356 4.91 -19.21 2.06
N ARG A 357 3.92 -19.00 2.93
CA ARG A 357 2.90 -17.96 2.75
C ARG A 357 3.51 -16.56 2.77
N ALA A 358 4.37 -16.24 3.74
CA ALA A 358 4.95 -14.90 3.82
C ALA A 358 5.88 -14.62 2.64
N SER A 359 6.71 -15.59 2.24
CA SER A 359 7.61 -15.47 1.08
C SER A 359 6.84 -15.34 -0.24
N GLY A 360 5.83 -16.19 -0.44
CA GLY A 360 5.05 -16.20 -1.68
C GLY A 360 4.17 -14.97 -1.85
N LEU A 361 3.42 -14.60 -0.79
CA LEU A 361 2.60 -13.40 -0.76
C LEU A 361 3.46 -12.15 -0.93
N GLY A 362 4.57 -12.06 -0.18
CA GLY A 362 5.49 -10.95 -0.26
C GLY A 362 6.03 -10.74 -1.67
N LEU A 363 6.52 -11.79 -2.33
CA LEU A 363 7.07 -11.71 -3.67
C LEU A 363 5.99 -11.35 -4.71
N GLY A 364 4.85 -12.04 -4.70
CA GLY A 364 3.77 -11.81 -5.66
C GLY A 364 3.18 -10.42 -5.59
N TYR A 365 2.93 -9.93 -4.36
CA TYR A 365 2.40 -8.60 -4.10
C TYR A 365 3.41 -7.50 -4.50
N THR A 366 4.67 -7.60 -4.05
CA THR A 366 5.62 -6.51 -4.22
C THR A 366 6.08 -6.34 -5.66
N ILE A 367 6.23 -7.43 -6.42
CA ILE A 367 6.52 -7.35 -7.87
C ILE A 367 5.36 -6.70 -8.61
N ALA A 368 4.12 -7.13 -8.34
CA ALA A 368 2.94 -6.53 -8.97
C ALA A 368 2.82 -5.03 -8.65
N THR A 369 3.04 -4.65 -7.39
CA THR A 369 2.95 -3.26 -6.94
C THR A 369 4.10 -2.41 -7.49
N ALA A 370 5.29 -2.96 -7.69
CA ALA A 370 6.39 -2.26 -8.33
C ALA A 370 6.07 -1.91 -9.80
N ILE A 371 5.42 -2.82 -10.53
CA ILE A 371 5.08 -2.64 -11.94
C ILE A 371 3.80 -1.79 -12.09
N PHE A 372 2.71 -2.19 -11.42
CA PHE A 372 1.38 -1.60 -11.60
C PHE A 372 1.03 -0.51 -10.56
N GLY A 373 1.95 -0.22 -9.62
CA GLY A 373 1.82 0.84 -8.62
C GLY A 373 2.73 2.02 -8.92
N GLY A 374 4.00 1.93 -8.59
CA GLY A 374 4.92 3.06 -8.54
C GLY A 374 5.09 3.83 -9.86
N LEU A 375 5.05 3.16 -11.01
CA LEU A 375 5.23 3.78 -12.32
C LEU A 375 3.91 4.25 -12.96
N THR A 376 2.78 3.73 -12.56
CA THR A 376 1.51 3.93 -13.27
C THR A 376 0.97 5.36 -13.25
N PRO A 377 1.08 6.16 -12.19
CA PRO A 377 0.69 7.57 -12.22
C PRO A 377 1.48 8.38 -13.26
N TYR A 378 2.80 8.15 -13.35
CA TYR A 378 3.64 8.80 -14.35
C TYR A 378 3.25 8.40 -15.78
N VAL A 379 3.04 7.10 -16.02
CA VAL A 379 2.62 6.58 -17.34
C VAL A 379 1.22 7.12 -17.70
N ALA A 380 0.32 7.22 -16.75
CA ALA A 380 -1.02 7.78 -16.95
C ALA A 380 -0.94 9.24 -17.39
N GLN A 381 -0.17 10.07 -16.70
CA GLN A 381 0.05 11.48 -17.08
C GLN A 381 0.68 11.58 -18.48
N LEU A 382 1.75 10.81 -18.74
CA LEU A 382 2.43 10.80 -20.03
C LEU A 382 1.49 10.43 -21.19
N LEU A 383 0.59 9.48 -20.97
CA LEU A 383 -0.40 9.10 -21.99
C LEU A 383 -1.43 10.21 -22.22
N VAL A 384 -1.94 10.84 -21.17
CA VAL A 384 -2.84 11.99 -21.28
C VAL A 384 -2.17 13.11 -22.07
N ASP A 385 -0.94 13.48 -21.70
CA ASP A 385 -0.20 14.57 -22.34
C ASP A 385 0.09 14.31 -23.82
N ARG A 386 0.45 13.06 -24.17
CA ARG A 386 0.80 12.69 -25.56
C ARG A 386 -0.40 12.48 -26.47
N THR A 387 -1.51 11.98 -25.92
CA THR A 387 -2.69 11.62 -26.73
C THR A 387 -3.77 12.70 -26.71
N GLY A 388 -3.74 13.62 -25.74
CA GLY A 388 -4.83 14.56 -25.49
C GLY A 388 -6.14 13.88 -25.03
N ALA A 389 -6.10 12.60 -24.71
CA ALA A 389 -7.26 11.79 -24.38
C ALA A 389 -7.37 11.57 -22.86
N PRO A 390 -8.28 12.26 -22.15
CA PRO A 390 -8.40 12.20 -20.69
C PRO A 390 -8.81 10.82 -20.16
N GLN A 391 -9.38 9.96 -21.01
CA GLN A 391 -9.77 8.60 -20.62
C GLN A 391 -8.62 7.60 -20.51
N MET A 392 -7.39 7.95 -20.93
CA MET A 392 -6.25 7.04 -20.96
C MET A 392 -5.93 6.37 -19.60
N PRO A 393 -6.00 7.05 -18.45
CA PRO A 393 -5.85 6.38 -17.16
C PRO A 393 -6.90 5.28 -16.93
N GLY A 394 -8.14 5.53 -17.37
CA GLY A 394 -9.22 4.54 -17.32
C GLY A 394 -8.96 3.34 -18.24
N VAL A 395 -8.40 3.58 -19.43
CA VAL A 395 -7.99 2.50 -20.36
C VAL A 395 -6.90 1.63 -19.73
N MET A 396 -5.92 2.22 -19.03
CA MET A 396 -4.88 1.46 -18.35
C MET A 396 -5.47 0.50 -17.28
N ILE A 397 -6.41 0.99 -16.47
CA ILE A 397 -7.11 0.15 -15.48
C ILE A 397 -7.89 -0.96 -16.18
N ALA A 398 -8.65 -0.63 -17.22
CA ALA A 398 -9.48 -1.57 -17.96
C ALA A 398 -8.65 -2.69 -18.63
N VAL A 399 -7.51 -2.35 -19.23
CA VAL A 399 -6.60 -3.34 -19.83
C VAL A 399 -6.11 -4.34 -18.80
N VAL A 400 -5.63 -3.87 -17.64
CA VAL A 400 -5.16 -4.78 -16.58
C VAL A 400 -6.33 -5.62 -16.06
N ALA A 401 -7.51 -5.04 -15.85
CA ALA A 401 -8.69 -5.76 -15.39
C ALA A 401 -9.08 -6.90 -16.35
N VAL A 402 -9.08 -6.64 -17.67
CA VAL A 402 -9.35 -7.66 -18.70
C VAL A 402 -8.28 -8.74 -18.72
N MET A 403 -7.00 -8.36 -18.59
CA MET A 403 -5.88 -9.33 -18.57
C MET A 403 -5.93 -10.28 -17.37
N VAL A 404 -6.35 -9.82 -16.20
CA VAL A 404 -6.41 -10.66 -14.98
C VAL A 404 -7.73 -11.44 -14.84
N LEU A 405 -8.78 -11.04 -15.54
CA LEU A 405 -10.10 -11.67 -15.45
C LEU A 405 -10.09 -13.20 -15.70
N PRO A 406 -9.38 -13.74 -16.71
CA PRO A 406 -9.27 -15.19 -16.93
C PRO A 406 -8.66 -15.92 -15.70
N VAL A 407 -7.69 -15.28 -15.01
CA VAL A 407 -7.11 -15.84 -13.80
C VAL A 407 -8.15 -15.95 -12.70
N PHE A 408 -8.98 -14.90 -12.51
CA PHE A 408 -10.03 -14.89 -11.49
C PHE A 408 -11.15 -15.90 -11.78
N VAL A 409 -11.54 -16.03 -13.05
CA VAL A 409 -12.57 -17.01 -13.46
C VAL A 409 -12.10 -18.46 -13.28
N THR A 410 -10.81 -18.72 -13.49
CA THR A 410 -10.24 -20.07 -13.39
C THR A 410 -9.70 -20.45 -12.01
N MET A 411 -9.49 -19.47 -11.10
CA MET A 411 -9.03 -19.75 -9.74
C MET A 411 -10.07 -20.54 -8.94
N ARG A 412 -9.59 -21.29 -7.94
CA ARG A 412 -10.46 -21.97 -6.99
C ARG A 412 -11.02 -20.99 -5.98
N GLU A 413 -12.27 -21.21 -5.55
CA GLU A 413 -12.83 -20.49 -4.41
C GLU A 413 -12.06 -20.85 -3.13
N THR A 414 -11.67 -19.84 -2.36
CA THR A 414 -10.90 -20.03 -1.13
C THR A 414 -11.69 -19.74 0.14
N ALA A 415 -12.88 -19.13 0.02
CA ALA A 415 -13.74 -18.87 1.17
C ALA A 415 -14.22 -20.19 1.83
N PRO A 416 -14.16 -20.30 3.18
CA PRO A 416 -14.42 -21.56 3.90
C PRO A 416 -15.81 -22.17 3.67
N ARG A 417 -16.84 -21.36 3.39
CA ARG A 417 -18.23 -21.81 3.22
C ARG A 417 -18.55 -22.36 1.82
N ARG A 418 -17.60 -22.35 0.90
CA ARG A 418 -17.78 -22.77 -0.51
C ARG A 418 -16.69 -23.70 -1.03
N ARG A 419 -15.97 -24.38 -0.14
CA ARG A 419 -15.03 -25.45 -0.52
C ARG A 419 -15.74 -26.71 -0.94
#